data_7c2fb8cce743dfef8f2d8e01a443e3a5
#
_entry.id   7c2fb8cce743dfef8f2d8e01a443e3a5
#
_cell.length_a   1.000
_cell.length_b   1.000
_cell.length_c   1.000
_cell.angle_alpha   90.00
_cell.angle_beta   90.00
_cell.angle_gamma   90.00
#
_symmetry.space_group_name_H-M   'P 1'
#
loop_
_entity.id
_entity.type
_entity.pdbx_description
1 polymer ?
#
loop_
_entity_poly.entity_id
_entity_poly.type
_entity_poly.pdbx_seq_one_letter_code
_entity_poly.pdbx_strand_id
1 'polypeptide(L)'
;MGIKPIQLEIAKKTLLNDIVPKTNNENILLDQSIIRISSDTITSNINLPSTANSAVDGYGFLAKTFHENNNLEFEVVGIAKAGHPLNKVLKNNQAVEIYTGAKMPEGIDTIAMHENCIRTENKVKIKHYHVKNQNMRPIGENLRKGELVIKKGKLINAPDIGQLAASGNSHVNVYKKLKISIISTGDELVDSSVTKLKDGEIYDVNRPMLLSLFDNKYLEIEDQG
;
A
#
# COMPACT_ATOMS: atom_id res chain seq x y z
N MET A 1 21.09 51.30 11.81
CA MET A 1 21.99 50.26 11.33
C MET A 1 21.29 49.57 10.13
N GLY A 2 21.79 49.80 8.94
CA GLY A 2 21.17 49.20 7.75
C GLY A 2 21.47 47.71 7.71
N ILE A 3 20.43 46.87 7.65
CA ILE A 3 20.51 45.40 7.45
C ILE A 3 21.11 45.17 6.04
N LYS A 4 22.29 44.55 5.95
CA LYS A 4 22.88 44.19 4.65
C LYS A 4 21.99 43.16 3.98
N PRO A 5 21.65 43.33 2.68
CA PRO A 5 20.90 42.33 1.95
C PRO A 5 21.65 41.00 1.97
N ILE A 6 20.92 39.91 2.22
CA ILE A 6 21.44 38.55 2.18
C ILE A 6 21.00 37.88 0.88
N GLN A 7 21.89 37.10 0.26
CA GLN A 7 21.52 36.33 -0.94
C GLN A 7 20.46 35.28 -0.61
N LEU A 8 19.51 35.07 -1.54
CA LEU A 8 18.38 34.17 -1.37
C LEU A 8 18.78 32.75 -0.95
N GLU A 9 19.81 32.19 -1.59
CA GLU A 9 20.28 30.82 -1.29
C GLU A 9 20.90 30.72 0.11
N ILE A 10 21.57 31.77 0.57
CA ILE A 10 22.12 31.84 1.93
C ILE A 10 20.98 31.95 2.94
N ALA A 11 19.98 32.79 2.66
CA ALA A 11 18.79 32.92 3.51
C ALA A 11 18.04 31.59 3.66
N LYS A 12 17.76 30.91 2.55
CA LYS A 12 17.14 29.57 2.55
C LYS A 12 17.92 28.57 3.40
N LYS A 13 19.25 28.50 3.19
CA LYS A 13 20.09 27.56 3.93
C LYS A 13 20.09 27.87 5.43
N THR A 14 20.16 29.13 5.81
CA THR A 14 20.09 29.55 7.21
C THR A 14 18.76 29.17 7.83
N LEU A 15 17.63 29.50 7.18
CA LEU A 15 16.31 29.13 7.65
C LEU A 15 16.15 27.62 7.82
N LEU A 16 16.59 26.81 6.84
CA LEU A 16 16.48 25.34 6.91
C LEU A 16 17.33 24.74 8.04
N ASN A 17 18.46 25.35 8.38
CA ASN A 17 19.31 24.91 9.50
C ASN A 17 18.69 25.25 10.87
N ASP A 18 17.96 26.35 10.96
CA ASP A 18 17.39 26.86 12.21
C ASP A 18 15.98 26.30 12.49
N ILE A 19 15.31 25.74 11.46
CA ILE A 19 13.97 25.13 11.62
C ILE A 19 14.10 23.81 12.39
N VAL A 20 13.48 23.78 13.57
CA VAL A 20 13.29 22.54 14.33
C VAL A 20 11.94 21.94 13.95
N PRO A 21 11.90 20.74 13.33
CA PRO A 21 10.64 20.10 12.96
C PRO A 21 9.74 19.88 14.19
N LYS A 22 8.48 20.31 14.12
CA LYS A 22 7.48 19.94 15.13
C LYS A 22 7.16 18.46 14.97
N THR A 23 7.35 17.68 16.03
CA THR A 23 7.24 16.21 16.02
C THR A 23 5.95 15.68 16.65
N ASN A 24 4.96 16.54 16.92
CA ASN A 24 3.66 16.10 17.41
C ASN A 24 3.00 15.20 16.37
N ASN A 25 2.54 14.03 16.80
CA ASN A 25 1.88 13.04 15.96
C ASN A 25 0.45 12.78 16.41
N GLU A 26 -0.29 12.07 15.57
CA GLU A 26 -1.62 11.55 15.83
C GLU A 26 -1.81 10.23 15.12
N ASN A 27 -2.63 9.34 15.68
CA ASN A 27 -3.01 8.09 15.08
C ASN A 27 -4.35 8.26 14.37
N ILE A 28 -4.40 7.98 13.06
CA ILE A 28 -5.59 8.16 12.23
C ILE A 28 -5.94 6.89 11.47
N LEU A 29 -7.17 6.79 11.01
CA LEU A 29 -7.60 5.72 10.12
C LEU A 29 -6.86 5.78 8.79
N LEU A 30 -6.63 4.62 8.19
CA LEU A 30 -5.88 4.49 6.94
C LEU A 30 -6.48 5.34 5.80
N ASP A 31 -7.80 5.39 5.67
CA ASP A 31 -8.52 6.18 4.64
C ASP A 31 -8.33 7.69 4.80
N GLN A 32 -8.02 8.16 6.01
CA GLN A 32 -7.73 9.56 6.33
C GLN A 32 -6.25 9.94 6.12
N SER A 33 -5.39 8.96 5.82
CA SER A 33 -3.94 9.17 5.79
C SER A 33 -3.39 9.66 4.46
N ILE A 34 -4.20 9.71 3.41
CA ILE A 34 -3.80 10.23 2.09
C ILE A 34 -3.34 11.69 2.18
N ILE A 35 -2.17 12.00 1.61
CA ILE A 35 -1.52 13.32 1.67
C ILE A 35 -1.23 13.75 3.13
N ARG A 36 -0.99 12.78 4.03
CA ARG A 36 -0.42 13.03 5.35
C ARG A 36 1.04 12.56 5.36
N ILE A 37 1.81 13.03 6.33
CA ILE A 37 3.23 12.65 6.45
C ILE A 37 3.36 11.64 7.59
N SER A 38 3.90 10.46 7.28
CA SER A 38 4.12 9.42 8.28
C SER A 38 5.09 9.88 9.38
N SER A 39 4.68 9.77 10.64
CA SER A 39 5.54 10.11 11.80
C SER A 39 6.44 8.95 12.23
N ASP A 40 6.16 7.75 11.76
CA ASP A 40 6.89 6.53 12.11
C ASP A 40 7.24 5.70 10.86
N THR A 41 8.20 4.81 11.05
CA THR A 41 8.44 3.72 10.10
C THR A 41 7.38 2.65 10.32
N ILE A 42 6.66 2.27 9.26
CA ILE A 42 5.57 1.30 9.32
C ILE A 42 6.02 0.01 8.65
N THR A 43 5.79 -1.11 9.33
CA THR A 43 6.11 -2.45 8.86
C THR A 43 4.86 -3.27 8.61
N SER A 44 5.00 -4.37 7.90
CA SER A 44 3.91 -5.31 7.66
C SER A 44 3.53 -6.08 8.93
N ASN A 45 2.24 -6.13 9.23
CA ASN A 45 1.69 -6.92 10.33
C ASN A 45 1.53 -8.40 9.99
N ILE A 46 1.52 -8.74 8.69
CA ILE A 46 1.27 -10.09 8.16
C ILE A 46 2.27 -10.44 7.06
N ASN A 47 2.34 -11.72 6.71
CA ASN A 47 2.94 -12.16 5.46
C ASN A 47 1.95 -11.94 4.30
N LEU A 48 2.42 -11.59 3.12
CA LEU A 48 1.61 -11.45 1.91
C LEU A 48 2.21 -12.31 0.78
N PRO A 49 1.55 -13.39 0.34
CA PRO A 49 0.32 -13.95 0.92
C PRO A 49 0.54 -14.54 2.32
N SER A 50 -0.53 -14.60 3.11
CA SER A 50 -0.50 -15.11 4.50
C SER A 50 -0.43 -16.63 4.59
N THR A 51 -0.81 -17.33 3.52
CA THR A 51 -0.73 -18.78 3.36
C THR A 51 -0.18 -19.11 1.97
N ALA A 52 0.47 -20.27 1.82
CA ALA A 52 0.80 -20.75 0.49
C ALA A 52 -0.48 -20.92 -0.33
N ASN A 53 -0.48 -20.40 -1.57
CA ASN A 53 -1.65 -20.43 -2.45
C ASN A 53 -1.29 -20.77 -3.89
N SER A 54 -2.30 -21.10 -4.70
CA SER A 54 -2.13 -21.36 -6.11
C SER A 54 -1.90 -20.07 -6.89
N ALA A 55 -0.92 -20.11 -7.80
CA ALA A 55 -0.69 -19.04 -8.77
C ALA A 55 -1.57 -19.18 -10.03
N VAL A 56 -2.20 -20.35 -10.25
CA VAL A 56 -2.95 -20.69 -11.44
C VAL A 56 -4.21 -21.50 -11.11
N ASP A 57 -5.09 -21.65 -12.07
CA ASP A 57 -6.21 -22.60 -12.01
C ASP A 57 -5.72 -23.98 -12.49
N GLY A 58 -6.05 -25.04 -11.74
CA GLY A 58 -5.54 -26.36 -12.08
C GLY A 58 -5.83 -27.42 -11.02
N TYR A 59 -4.93 -28.40 -10.95
CA TYR A 59 -5.02 -29.51 -10.00
C TYR A 59 -3.77 -29.57 -9.14
N GLY A 60 -3.97 -29.47 -7.82
CA GLY A 60 -2.90 -29.58 -6.83
C GLY A 60 -2.69 -31.02 -6.39
N PHE A 61 -1.43 -31.46 -6.31
CA PHE A 61 -1.03 -32.82 -5.94
C PHE A 61 0.36 -32.81 -5.28
N LEU A 62 0.81 -33.99 -4.81
CA LEU A 62 2.15 -34.17 -4.26
C LEU A 62 3.12 -34.60 -5.34
N ALA A 63 4.10 -33.75 -5.72
CA ALA A 63 5.01 -33.97 -6.84
C ALA A 63 5.78 -35.30 -6.79
N LYS A 64 6.21 -35.74 -5.58
CA LYS A 64 6.97 -37.00 -5.43
C LYS A 64 6.20 -38.22 -5.90
N THR A 65 4.86 -38.23 -5.79
CA THR A 65 4.01 -39.36 -6.25
C THR A 65 4.11 -39.58 -7.74
N PHE A 66 4.33 -38.50 -8.48
CA PHE A 66 4.53 -38.57 -9.92
C PHE A 66 5.83 -39.29 -10.31
N HIS A 67 6.87 -39.15 -9.48
CA HIS A 67 8.18 -39.76 -9.72
C HIS A 67 8.24 -41.23 -9.33
N GLU A 68 7.65 -41.56 -8.18
CA GLU A 68 7.81 -42.89 -7.58
C GLU A 68 7.03 -43.97 -8.33
N ASN A 69 5.90 -43.63 -8.98
CA ASN A 69 4.97 -44.59 -9.50
C ASN A 69 4.73 -44.51 -11.02
N ASN A 70 5.36 -43.58 -11.75
CA ASN A 70 4.99 -43.24 -13.14
C ASN A 70 3.46 -43.03 -13.31
N ASN A 71 2.77 -42.76 -12.18
CA ASN A 71 1.32 -42.61 -12.18
C ASN A 71 0.96 -41.17 -12.46
N LEU A 72 0.35 -40.94 -13.60
CA LEU A 72 -0.14 -39.65 -14.04
C LEU A 72 -1.59 -39.38 -13.64
N GLU A 73 -2.25 -40.33 -12.97
CA GLU A 73 -3.68 -40.28 -12.66
C GLU A 73 -3.91 -40.17 -11.13
N PHE A 74 -4.71 -39.18 -10.73
CA PHE A 74 -5.04 -38.89 -9.33
C PHE A 74 -6.55 -38.85 -9.15
N GLU A 75 -7.03 -39.28 -7.97
CA GLU A 75 -8.41 -39.10 -7.52
C GLU A 75 -8.63 -37.64 -7.11
N VAL A 76 -9.63 -36.97 -7.66
CA VAL A 76 -9.97 -35.59 -7.26
C VAL A 76 -10.95 -35.62 -6.10
N VAL A 77 -10.49 -35.17 -4.92
CA VAL A 77 -11.20 -35.34 -3.64
C VAL A 77 -11.89 -34.06 -3.15
N GLY A 78 -11.88 -33.02 -3.94
CA GLY A 78 -12.54 -31.76 -3.60
C GLY A 78 -12.10 -30.59 -4.45
N ILE A 79 -12.61 -29.42 -4.10
CA ILE A 79 -12.34 -28.16 -4.77
C ILE A 79 -11.88 -27.13 -3.73
N ALA A 80 -10.81 -26.38 -4.02
CA ALA A 80 -10.32 -25.25 -3.23
C ALA A 80 -10.44 -23.95 -4.04
N LYS A 81 -11.10 -22.95 -3.49
CA LYS A 81 -11.27 -21.63 -4.11
C LYS A 81 -10.72 -20.53 -3.20
N ALA A 82 -10.38 -19.38 -3.76
CA ALA A 82 -10.01 -18.20 -2.97
C ALA A 82 -11.14 -17.87 -1.97
N GLY A 83 -10.78 -17.67 -0.69
CA GLY A 83 -11.74 -17.46 0.40
C GLY A 83 -12.47 -18.71 0.88
N HIS A 84 -12.38 -19.86 0.16
CA HIS A 84 -13.04 -21.12 0.50
C HIS A 84 -12.02 -22.27 0.49
N PRO A 85 -11.19 -22.40 1.54
CA PRO A 85 -10.15 -23.42 1.60
C PRO A 85 -10.75 -24.81 1.78
N LEU A 86 -10.14 -25.82 1.13
CA LEU A 86 -10.44 -27.22 1.42
C LEU A 86 -9.64 -27.64 2.67
N ASN A 87 -10.34 -27.85 3.77
CA ASN A 87 -9.76 -28.32 5.05
C ASN A 87 -9.65 -29.84 5.06
N LYS A 88 -8.80 -30.40 4.20
CA LYS A 88 -8.56 -31.83 4.08
C LYS A 88 -7.07 -32.08 3.84
N VAL A 89 -6.53 -33.11 4.50
CA VAL A 89 -5.18 -33.62 4.21
C VAL A 89 -5.28 -34.61 3.06
N LEU A 90 -4.56 -34.35 1.96
CA LEU A 90 -4.58 -35.21 0.80
C LEU A 90 -3.56 -36.35 0.91
N LYS A 91 -3.94 -37.54 0.44
CA LYS A 91 -3.06 -38.71 0.31
C LYS A 91 -2.25 -38.63 -0.99
N ASN A 92 -1.21 -39.44 -1.09
CA ASN A 92 -0.26 -39.42 -2.23
C ASN A 92 -0.91 -39.56 -3.62
N ASN A 93 -2.00 -40.34 -3.73
CA ASN A 93 -2.70 -40.58 -5.02
C ASN A 93 -3.92 -39.64 -5.22
N GLN A 94 -4.04 -38.59 -4.43
CA GLN A 94 -5.15 -37.65 -4.47
C GLN A 94 -4.72 -36.31 -5.02
N ALA A 95 -5.64 -35.63 -5.69
CA ALA A 95 -5.53 -34.27 -6.16
C ALA A 95 -6.73 -33.43 -5.71
N VAL A 96 -6.57 -32.13 -5.69
CA VAL A 96 -7.61 -31.14 -5.47
C VAL A 96 -7.73 -30.26 -6.71
N GLU A 97 -8.93 -29.99 -7.17
CA GLU A 97 -9.17 -28.93 -8.13
C GLU A 97 -8.97 -27.58 -7.39
N ILE A 98 -8.03 -26.78 -7.85
CA ILE A 98 -7.63 -25.57 -7.15
C ILE A 98 -7.62 -24.36 -8.08
N TYR A 99 -8.12 -23.24 -7.58
CA TYR A 99 -8.20 -21.99 -8.33
C TYR A 99 -7.19 -20.97 -7.82
N THR A 100 -6.80 -20.05 -8.68
CA THR A 100 -5.86 -18.94 -8.39
C THR A 100 -6.21 -18.25 -7.08
N GLY A 101 -5.21 -18.06 -6.22
CA GLY A 101 -5.38 -17.44 -4.90
C GLY A 101 -5.94 -18.37 -3.81
N ALA A 102 -6.36 -19.59 -4.14
CA ALA A 102 -6.84 -20.55 -3.15
C ALA A 102 -5.70 -21.05 -2.28
N LYS A 103 -5.93 -21.13 -0.95
CA LYS A 103 -4.99 -21.75 -0.01
C LYS A 103 -4.71 -23.19 -0.41
N MET A 104 -3.46 -23.58 -0.45
CA MET A 104 -3.03 -24.96 -0.70
C MET A 104 -3.46 -25.86 0.45
N PRO A 105 -4.22 -26.94 0.20
CA PRO A 105 -4.47 -27.96 1.21
C PRO A 105 -3.21 -28.68 1.64
N GLU A 106 -3.20 -29.24 2.83
CA GLU A 106 -2.10 -30.06 3.32
C GLU A 106 -1.98 -31.36 2.48
N GLY A 107 -0.75 -31.79 2.24
CA GLY A 107 -0.46 -33.00 1.45
C GLY A 107 -0.20 -32.74 -0.03
N ILE A 108 -0.26 -31.49 -0.51
CA ILE A 108 0.12 -31.10 -1.85
C ILE A 108 1.25 -30.07 -1.83
N ASP A 109 2.07 -30.07 -2.88
CA ASP A 109 3.17 -29.12 -3.02
C ASP A 109 3.37 -28.62 -4.47
N THR A 110 2.48 -28.97 -5.38
CA THR A 110 2.61 -28.67 -6.81
C THR A 110 1.24 -28.55 -7.45
N ILE A 111 1.13 -27.68 -8.46
CA ILE A 111 -0.12 -27.49 -9.21
C ILE A 111 0.17 -27.65 -10.70
N ALA A 112 -0.60 -28.53 -11.37
CA ALA A 112 -0.67 -28.61 -12.83
C ALA A 112 -1.81 -27.73 -13.32
N MET A 113 -1.55 -26.87 -14.31
CA MET A 113 -2.57 -26.02 -14.93
C MET A 113 -3.65 -26.90 -15.61
N HIS A 114 -4.87 -26.43 -15.68
CA HIS A 114 -5.99 -27.16 -16.31
C HIS A 114 -5.66 -27.63 -17.73
N GLU A 115 -4.95 -26.83 -18.51
CA GLU A 115 -4.56 -27.12 -19.89
C GLU A 115 -3.62 -28.34 -20.01
N ASN A 116 -2.89 -28.62 -18.94
CA ASN A 116 -1.97 -29.74 -18.81
C ASN A 116 -2.62 -31.00 -18.22
N CYS A 117 -3.93 -31.01 -18.06
CA CYS A 117 -4.69 -32.06 -17.41
C CYS A 117 -5.81 -32.59 -18.29
N ILE A 118 -6.23 -33.83 -18.03
CA ILE A 118 -7.43 -34.44 -18.60
C ILE A 118 -8.28 -34.91 -17.43
N ARG A 119 -9.45 -34.28 -17.27
CA ARG A 119 -10.44 -34.65 -16.25
C ARG A 119 -11.35 -35.74 -16.78
N THR A 120 -11.58 -36.78 -15.99
CA THR A 120 -12.56 -37.86 -16.27
C THR A 120 -13.29 -38.15 -14.96
N GLU A 121 -14.55 -37.73 -14.85
CA GLU A 121 -15.39 -37.89 -13.64
C GLU A 121 -14.66 -37.45 -12.38
N ASN A 122 -14.27 -38.38 -11.50
CA ASN A 122 -13.58 -38.16 -10.24
C ASN A 122 -12.05 -38.30 -10.33
N LYS A 123 -11.47 -38.41 -11.52
CA LYS A 123 -10.04 -38.59 -11.76
C LYS A 123 -9.48 -37.49 -12.63
N VAL A 124 -8.21 -37.17 -12.43
CA VAL A 124 -7.44 -36.26 -13.29
C VAL A 124 -6.14 -36.93 -13.72
N LYS A 125 -5.87 -36.93 -15.00
CA LYS A 125 -4.60 -37.35 -15.61
C LYS A 125 -3.77 -36.10 -15.92
N ILE A 126 -2.53 -36.05 -15.40
CA ILE A 126 -1.57 -34.98 -15.66
C ILE A 126 -0.70 -35.37 -16.85
N LYS A 127 -0.61 -34.49 -17.86
CA LYS A 127 0.06 -34.79 -19.13
C LYS A 127 1.58 -34.75 -19.08
N HIS A 128 2.15 -33.90 -18.25
CA HIS A 128 3.57 -33.58 -18.22
C HIS A 128 4.13 -33.63 -16.82
N TYR A 129 5.44 -33.84 -16.73
CA TYR A 129 6.19 -33.75 -15.52
C TYR A 129 6.10 -32.36 -14.88
N HIS A 130 6.01 -32.31 -13.55
CA HIS A 130 5.98 -31.10 -12.75
C HIS A 130 7.00 -31.19 -11.61
N VAL A 131 7.74 -30.12 -11.40
CA VAL A 131 8.68 -30.02 -10.28
C VAL A 131 7.96 -29.58 -9.01
N LYS A 132 8.51 -29.95 -7.87
CA LYS A 132 8.03 -29.51 -6.56
C LYS A 132 7.95 -27.98 -6.52
N ASN A 133 6.91 -27.44 -5.89
CA ASN A 133 6.58 -26.02 -5.76
C ASN A 133 6.22 -25.30 -7.06
N GLN A 134 6.03 -26.03 -8.16
CA GLN A 134 5.59 -25.42 -9.43
C GLN A 134 4.19 -24.82 -9.28
N ASN A 135 4.01 -23.59 -9.76
CA ASN A 135 2.76 -22.82 -9.73
C ASN A 135 2.21 -22.57 -8.31
N MET A 136 3.06 -22.70 -7.29
CA MET A 136 2.75 -22.33 -5.92
C MET A 136 3.35 -20.97 -5.59
N ARG A 137 2.58 -20.13 -4.91
CA ARG A 137 3.08 -18.89 -4.29
C ARG A 137 3.38 -19.16 -2.81
N PRO A 138 4.62 -19.04 -2.38
CA PRO A 138 4.98 -19.29 -0.98
C PRO A 138 4.47 -18.16 -0.05
N ILE A 139 4.37 -18.47 1.22
CA ILE A 139 4.03 -17.49 2.27
C ILE A 139 5.05 -16.34 2.24
N GLY A 140 4.56 -15.10 2.23
CA GLY A 140 5.40 -13.90 2.28
C GLY A 140 6.20 -13.64 1.00
N GLU A 141 5.79 -14.20 -0.15
CA GLU A 141 6.46 -13.98 -1.44
C GLU A 141 6.55 -12.48 -1.80
N ASN A 142 5.50 -11.72 -1.57
CA ASN A 142 5.46 -10.29 -1.89
C ASN A 142 5.95 -9.41 -0.74
N LEU A 143 5.64 -9.80 0.51
CA LEU A 143 5.98 -9.03 1.69
C LEU A 143 5.94 -9.93 2.93
N ARG A 144 6.98 -9.89 3.74
CA ARG A 144 7.04 -10.66 4.99
C ARG A 144 6.59 -9.80 6.17
N LYS A 145 6.02 -10.43 7.18
CA LYS A 145 5.74 -9.79 8.46
C LYS A 145 7.01 -9.13 9.01
N GLY A 146 6.91 -7.86 9.40
CA GLY A 146 8.02 -7.05 9.91
C GLY A 146 8.84 -6.33 8.82
N GLU A 147 8.65 -6.63 7.54
CA GLU A 147 9.30 -5.89 6.46
C GLU A 147 8.75 -4.47 6.34
N LEU A 148 9.59 -3.57 5.87
CA LEU A 148 9.32 -2.15 5.70
C LEU A 148 8.22 -1.92 4.65
N VAL A 149 7.18 -1.17 5.03
CA VAL A 149 6.12 -0.69 4.13
C VAL A 149 6.28 0.81 3.86
N ILE A 150 6.38 1.62 4.91
CA ILE A 150 6.52 3.07 4.80
C ILE A 150 7.67 3.55 5.69
N LYS A 151 8.51 4.43 5.15
CA LYS A 151 9.55 5.12 5.93
C LYS A 151 8.95 6.32 6.67
N LYS A 152 9.44 6.59 7.88
CA LYS A 152 9.18 7.84 8.59
C LYS A 152 9.46 9.06 7.70
N GLY A 153 8.61 10.07 7.75
CA GLY A 153 8.72 11.30 6.98
C GLY A 153 8.21 11.20 5.54
N LYS A 154 7.69 10.05 5.12
CA LYS A 154 7.11 9.90 3.78
C LYS A 154 5.74 10.55 3.69
N LEU A 155 5.50 11.34 2.63
CA LEU A 155 4.17 11.77 2.22
C LEU A 155 3.42 10.57 1.65
N ILE A 156 2.30 10.20 2.29
CA ILE A 156 1.50 9.01 1.95
C ILE A 156 0.68 9.31 0.69
N ASN A 157 0.84 8.48 -0.32
CA ASN A 157 0.11 8.55 -1.59
C ASN A 157 -0.84 7.35 -1.78
N ALA A 158 -1.61 7.33 -2.87
CA ALA A 158 -2.60 6.26 -3.11
C ALA A 158 -1.99 4.84 -3.20
N PRO A 159 -0.87 4.58 -3.90
CA PRO A 159 -0.18 3.29 -3.84
C PRO A 159 0.21 2.87 -2.42
N ASP A 160 0.63 3.82 -1.57
CA ASP A 160 0.98 3.53 -0.18
C ASP A 160 -0.23 3.06 0.64
N ILE A 161 -1.40 3.66 0.41
CA ILE A 161 -2.67 3.21 1.03
C ILE A 161 -2.93 1.74 0.69
N GLY A 162 -2.77 1.36 -0.59
CA GLY A 162 -2.92 -0.03 -1.02
C GLY A 162 -1.95 -0.99 -0.33
N GLN A 163 -0.68 -0.62 -0.21
CA GLN A 163 0.33 -1.43 0.47
C GLN A 163 0.07 -1.54 1.97
N LEU A 164 -0.32 -0.45 2.62
CA LEU A 164 -0.68 -0.43 4.05
C LEU A 164 -1.89 -1.33 4.32
N ALA A 165 -2.93 -1.24 3.50
CA ALA A 165 -4.11 -2.11 3.60
C ALA A 165 -3.74 -3.58 3.43
N ALA A 166 -2.98 -3.91 2.38
CA ALA A 166 -2.54 -5.28 2.10
C ALA A 166 -1.64 -5.86 3.20
N SER A 167 -0.88 -5.02 3.89
CA SER A 167 0.00 -5.39 5.01
C SER A 167 -0.69 -5.43 6.38
N GLY A 168 -2.01 -5.24 6.43
CA GLY A 168 -2.83 -5.33 7.64
C GLY A 168 -2.74 -4.12 8.57
N ASN A 169 -2.42 -2.94 8.03
CA ASN A 169 -2.38 -1.69 8.78
C ASN A 169 -3.69 -0.93 8.58
N SER A 170 -4.55 -0.87 9.60
CA SER A 170 -5.82 -0.14 9.58
C SER A 170 -5.70 1.30 10.08
N HIS A 171 -4.62 1.61 10.79
CA HIS A 171 -4.31 2.93 11.34
C HIS A 171 -2.87 3.29 11.03
N VAL A 172 -2.61 4.59 10.96
CA VAL A 172 -1.29 5.15 10.64
C VAL A 172 -0.96 6.29 11.61
N ASN A 173 0.26 6.28 12.13
CA ASN A 173 0.79 7.43 12.86
C ASN A 173 1.32 8.45 11.85
N VAL A 174 0.78 9.66 11.92
CA VAL A 174 1.15 10.78 11.05
C VAL A 174 1.51 12.00 11.89
N TYR A 175 2.34 12.89 11.33
CA TYR A 175 2.53 14.19 11.96
C TYR A 175 1.22 14.97 11.95
N LYS A 176 0.93 15.68 13.05
CA LYS A 176 -0.18 16.63 13.11
C LYS A 176 -0.02 17.70 12.03
N LYS A 177 -1.15 18.21 11.56
CA LYS A 177 -1.14 19.32 10.60
C LYS A 177 -0.38 20.52 11.17
N LEU A 178 0.38 21.18 10.30
CA LEU A 178 1.02 22.45 10.65
C LEU A 178 -0.03 23.56 10.56
N LYS A 179 -0.17 24.34 11.63
CA LYS A 179 -1.03 25.52 11.63
C LYS A 179 -0.26 26.70 11.05
N ILE A 180 -0.85 27.33 10.06
CA ILE A 180 -0.30 28.49 9.36
C ILE A 180 -1.35 29.58 9.39
N SER A 181 -1.01 30.76 9.94
CA SER A 181 -1.83 31.95 9.84
C SER A 181 -1.31 32.85 8.72
N ILE A 182 -2.18 33.31 7.84
CA ILE A 182 -1.89 34.24 6.76
C ILE A 182 -2.51 35.57 7.09
N ILE A 183 -1.71 36.62 7.10
CA ILE A 183 -2.10 37.99 7.44
C ILE A 183 -1.59 38.91 6.34
N SER A 184 -2.47 39.75 5.77
CA SER A 184 -2.08 40.87 4.92
C SER A 184 -2.04 42.16 5.75
N THR A 185 -1.06 42.99 5.47
CA THR A 185 -0.91 44.29 6.16
C THR A 185 -0.65 45.38 5.15
N GLY A 186 -1.40 46.48 5.26
CA GLY A 186 -1.27 47.66 4.42
C GLY A 186 -2.62 48.38 4.32
N ASP A 187 -2.66 49.66 4.66
CA ASP A 187 -3.88 50.49 4.63
C ASP A 187 -4.43 50.67 3.19
N GLU A 188 -3.56 50.40 2.19
CA GLU A 188 -3.89 50.44 0.76
C GLU A 188 -4.54 49.16 0.26
N LEU A 189 -4.48 48.04 0.99
CA LEU A 189 -4.95 46.75 0.56
C LEU A 189 -6.46 46.61 0.71
N VAL A 190 -7.12 46.20 -0.37
CA VAL A 190 -8.55 45.86 -0.38
C VAL A 190 -8.80 44.50 -0.99
N ASP A 191 -9.87 43.84 -0.55
CA ASP A 191 -10.29 42.54 -1.10
C ASP A 191 -10.76 42.67 -2.55
N SER A 192 -10.54 41.65 -3.36
CA SER A 192 -10.91 41.61 -4.79
C SER A 192 -12.42 41.70 -5.05
N SER A 193 -13.27 41.54 -4.04
CA SER A 193 -14.72 41.74 -4.13
C SER A 193 -15.13 43.23 -4.20
N VAL A 194 -14.21 44.13 -3.85
CA VAL A 194 -14.43 45.58 -3.99
C VAL A 194 -14.43 45.95 -5.46
N THR A 195 -15.56 46.46 -5.94
CA THR A 195 -15.77 46.75 -7.38
C THR A 195 -15.09 48.02 -7.86
N LYS A 196 -14.77 48.96 -6.99
CA LYS A 196 -14.15 50.23 -7.32
C LYS A 196 -13.15 50.63 -6.26
N LEU A 197 -11.90 50.82 -6.66
CA LEU A 197 -10.84 51.29 -5.79
C LEU A 197 -10.96 52.80 -5.54
N LYS A 198 -10.64 53.25 -4.33
CA LYS A 198 -10.42 54.67 -4.03
C LYS A 198 -8.98 55.06 -4.38
N ASP A 199 -8.70 56.32 -4.38
CA ASP A 199 -7.34 56.82 -4.57
C ASP A 199 -6.38 56.25 -3.52
N GLY A 200 -5.30 55.61 -3.99
CA GLY A 200 -4.31 54.99 -3.15
C GLY A 200 -4.61 53.54 -2.76
N GLU A 201 -5.81 53.01 -3.06
CA GLU A 201 -6.12 51.57 -2.81
C GLU A 201 -5.62 50.68 -3.94
N ILE A 202 -5.17 49.48 -3.55
CA ILE A 202 -4.82 48.39 -4.49
C ILE A 202 -5.42 47.07 -4.01
N TYR A 203 -5.67 46.15 -4.93
CA TYR A 203 -6.13 44.81 -4.55
C TYR A 203 -5.03 44.00 -3.88
N ASP A 204 -5.38 43.28 -2.81
CA ASP A 204 -4.49 42.30 -2.21
C ASP A 204 -4.34 41.08 -3.13
N VAL A 205 -3.16 40.90 -3.69
CA VAL A 205 -2.83 39.78 -4.57
C VAL A 205 -2.07 38.68 -3.83
N ASN A 206 -1.41 39.00 -2.74
CA ASN A 206 -0.55 38.06 -2.00
C ASN A 206 -1.37 37.08 -1.18
N ARG A 207 -2.38 37.54 -0.46
CA ARG A 207 -3.23 36.72 0.39
C ARG A 207 -3.91 35.59 -0.37
N PRO A 208 -4.71 35.81 -1.45
CA PRO A 208 -5.34 34.73 -2.20
C PRO A 208 -4.32 33.78 -2.84
N MET A 209 -3.17 34.30 -3.29
CA MET A 209 -2.08 33.49 -3.82
C MET A 209 -1.51 32.55 -2.74
N LEU A 210 -1.22 33.04 -1.54
CA LEU A 210 -0.68 32.26 -0.44
C LEU A 210 -1.71 31.23 0.08
N LEU A 211 -3.00 31.61 0.19
CA LEU A 211 -4.07 30.70 0.55
C LEU A 211 -4.13 29.51 -0.43
N SER A 212 -4.06 29.79 -1.73
CA SER A 212 -4.07 28.75 -2.77
C SER A 212 -2.80 27.90 -2.75
N LEU A 213 -1.63 28.50 -2.49
CA LEU A 213 -0.35 27.79 -2.45
C LEU A 213 -0.28 26.81 -1.29
N PHE A 214 -0.85 27.17 -0.14
CA PHE A 214 -0.82 26.35 1.08
C PHE A 214 -2.05 25.45 1.26
N ASP A 215 -2.97 25.38 0.31
CA ASP A 215 -4.12 24.47 0.36
C ASP A 215 -3.68 23.00 0.22
N ASN A 216 -3.24 22.42 1.34
CA ASN A 216 -2.73 21.08 1.45
C ASN A 216 -3.31 20.34 2.65
N LYS A 217 -3.53 19.03 2.51
CA LYS A 217 -4.10 18.18 3.58
C LYS A 217 -3.21 18.03 4.83
N TYR A 218 -1.93 18.34 4.75
CA TYR A 218 -1.01 18.34 5.89
C TYR A 218 -0.85 19.71 6.56
N LEU A 219 -1.56 20.72 6.07
CA LEU A 219 -1.62 22.06 6.64
C LEU A 219 -3.02 22.35 7.16
N GLU A 220 -3.10 23.22 8.16
CA GLU A 220 -4.30 23.85 8.68
C GLU A 220 -4.10 25.36 8.54
N ILE A 221 -4.84 25.98 7.62
CA ILE A 221 -4.65 27.39 7.28
C ILE A 221 -5.71 28.20 8.01
N GLU A 222 -5.24 29.26 8.66
CA GLU A 222 -6.07 30.27 9.31
C GLU A 222 -5.85 31.59 8.60
N ASP A 223 -6.91 32.07 7.94
CA ASP A 223 -6.92 33.35 7.27
C ASP A 223 -7.30 34.44 8.24
N GLN A 224 -6.39 35.37 8.51
CA GLN A 224 -6.54 36.44 9.52
C GLN A 224 -6.91 37.80 8.92
N GLY A 225 -7.07 37.88 7.58
CA GLY A 225 -7.44 39.12 6.89
C GLY A 225 -6.28 39.91 6.34
#